data_1ea54df21819a8c087386845b39fec75
#
_entry.id   1ea54df21819a8c087386845b39fec75
#
_cell.length_a   1.000
_cell.length_b   1.000
_cell.length_c   1.000
_cell.angle_alpha   90.00
_cell.angle_beta   90.00
_cell.angle_gamma   90.00
#
_symmetry.space_group_name_H-M   'P 1'
#
loop_
_entity.id
_entity.type
_entity.pdbx_description
1 polymer ?
#
loop_
_entity_poly.entity_id
_entity_poly.type
_entity_poly.pdbx_seq_one_letter_code
_entity_poly.pdbx_strand_id
1 'polypeptide(L)'
;MTRVRRTAFTLIELLVVIAIIAILIGLLLPAVQKVREAAARSQSMNNIKQMALATHGYHDANGYLPPAFVDWDGGNDPVWWKRAGSSHYFILSYVEQDPLAKKTHAYGSEQLYDFWAVYTNNGVKTFVNPSDPSNPSNGLFVDSGWNTYGVTGYAANYQGLGYYMTKASNRVMRMTGITDGTSNTVFYAEKVAVCQRATLSGSPAAPYYSIWAYGRTSWKEWNPVFAYQITGAASKFQVTPTFTGTSATCDPRLASAPRSAGILIGLGDGSGRLVSASVDPSVWWAACTPDQNEVTANW
;
A
#
# COMPACT_ATOMS: atom_id res chain seq x y z
N MET A 1 -41.80 -30.27 -49.71
CA MET A 1 -40.83 -30.47 -48.63
C MET A 1 -39.42 -30.41 -49.20
N THR A 2 -38.76 -29.30 -49.08
CA THR A 2 -37.37 -29.11 -49.57
C THR A 2 -36.40 -29.74 -48.60
N ARG A 3 -35.70 -30.80 -49.02
CA ARG A 3 -34.60 -31.42 -48.24
C ARG A 3 -33.42 -30.45 -48.16
N VAL A 4 -33.18 -29.86 -46.98
CA VAL A 4 -31.96 -29.13 -46.72
C VAL A 4 -30.79 -30.11 -46.71
N ARG A 5 -29.88 -30.00 -47.68
CA ARG A 5 -28.61 -30.74 -47.71
C ARG A 5 -27.75 -30.28 -46.55
N ARG A 6 -27.56 -31.12 -45.55
CA ARG A 6 -26.56 -30.89 -44.51
C ARG A 6 -25.19 -31.19 -45.09
N THR A 7 -24.36 -30.16 -45.21
CA THR A 7 -22.93 -30.34 -45.55
C THR A 7 -22.24 -30.98 -44.35
N ALA A 8 -21.61 -32.15 -44.55
CA ALA A 8 -20.79 -32.80 -43.51
C ALA A 8 -19.43 -32.12 -43.44
N PHE A 9 -18.96 -31.82 -42.25
CA PHE A 9 -17.64 -31.24 -41.97
C PHE A 9 -16.57 -32.33 -42.09
N THR A 10 -15.46 -32.09 -42.79
CA THR A 10 -14.38 -33.05 -42.92
C THR A 10 -13.44 -32.94 -41.72
N LEU A 11 -12.75 -34.07 -41.37
CA LEU A 11 -11.77 -34.10 -40.30
C LEU A 11 -10.61 -33.12 -40.56
N ILE A 12 -10.23 -32.93 -41.81
CA ILE A 12 -9.15 -32.01 -42.20
C ILE A 12 -9.56 -30.55 -41.97
N GLU A 13 -10.81 -30.17 -42.32
CA GLU A 13 -11.30 -28.81 -42.08
C GLU A 13 -11.32 -28.47 -40.58
N LEU A 14 -11.73 -29.43 -39.72
CA LEU A 14 -11.68 -29.26 -38.28
C LEU A 14 -10.25 -29.10 -37.77
N LEU A 15 -9.32 -29.96 -38.26
CA LEU A 15 -7.91 -29.96 -37.82
C LEU A 15 -7.20 -28.65 -38.19
N VAL A 16 -7.45 -28.09 -39.38
CA VAL A 16 -6.90 -26.81 -39.83
C VAL A 16 -7.41 -25.68 -38.94
N VAL A 17 -8.69 -25.66 -38.62
CA VAL A 17 -9.28 -24.61 -37.77
C VAL A 17 -8.67 -24.62 -36.36
N ILE A 18 -8.57 -25.80 -35.72
CA ILE A 18 -7.96 -25.87 -34.39
C ILE A 18 -6.46 -25.52 -34.41
N ALA A 19 -5.74 -25.82 -35.50
CA ALA A 19 -4.34 -25.44 -35.67
C ALA A 19 -4.20 -23.91 -35.77
N ILE A 20 -5.05 -23.23 -36.53
CA ILE A 20 -5.04 -21.75 -36.63
C ILE A 20 -5.37 -21.12 -35.28
N ILE A 21 -6.41 -21.62 -34.59
CA ILE A 21 -6.79 -21.14 -33.24
C ILE A 21 -5.64 -21.31 -32.24
N ALA A 22 -4.96 -22.47 -32.25
CA ALA A 22 -3.83 -22.71 -31.37
C ALA A 22 -2.67 -21.74 -31.60
N ILE A 23 -2.35 -21.44 -32.86
CA ILE A 23 -1.31 -20.46 -33.22
C ILE A 23 -1.73 -19.05 -32.73
N LEU A 24 -2.97 -18.64 -32.98
CA LEU A 24 -3.47 -17.33 -32.57
C LEU A 24 -3.44 -17.16 -31.04
N ILE A 25 -3.90 -18.17 -30.30
CA ILE A 25 -3.85 -18.15 -28.82
C ILE A 25 -2.41 -18.12 -28.33
N GLY A 26 -1.52 -18.93 -28.93
CA GLY A 26 -0.09 -18.99 -28.58
C GLY A 26 0.62 -17.64 -28.73
N LEU A 27 0.23 -16.82 -29.72
CA LEU A 27 0.77 -15.47 -29.93
C LEU A 27 0.09 -14.41 -29.06
N LEU A 28 -1.21 -14.53 -28.82
CA LEU A 28 -1.98 -13.55 -28.07
C LEU A 28 -1.76 -13.62 -26.56
N LEU A 29 -1.60 -14.82 -25.99
CA LEU A 29 -1.51 -15.01 -24.54
C LEU A 29 -0.34 -14.23 -23.90
N PRO A 30 0.90 -14.26 -24.40
CA PRO A 30 2.00 -13.47 -23.85
C PRO A 30 1.79 -11.96 -24.01
N ALA A 31 1.18 -11.53 -25.12
CA ALA A 31 0.88 -10.12 -25.39
C ALA A 31 -0.16 -9.57 -24.40
N VAL A 32 -1.25 -10.31 -24.17
CA VAL A 32 -2.30 -9.92 -23.21
C VAL A 32 -1.74 -9.85 -21.78
N GLN A 33 -0.86 -10.77 -21.37
CA GLN A 33 -0.22 -10.73 -20.05
C GLN A 33 0.61 -9.45 -19.86
N LYS A 34 1.43 -9.07 -20.85
CA LYS A 34 2.22 -7.82 -20.80
C LYS A 34 1.34 -6.58 -20.74
N VAL A 35 0.25 -6.54 -21.48
CA VAL A 35 -0.71 -5.41 -21.45
C VAL A 35 -1.38 -5.31 -20.08
N ARG A 36 -1.79 -6.43 -19.47
CA ARG A 36 -2.36 -6.44 -18.11
C ARG A 36 -1.38 -5.97 -17.06
N GLU A 37 -0.13 -6.39 -17.14
CA GLU A 37 0.93 -5.94 -16.22
C GLU A 37 1.18 -4.43 -16.36
N ALA A 38 1.27 -3.91 -17.58
CA ALA A 38 1.43 -2.49 -17.84
C ALA A 38 0.24 -1.67 -17.31
N ALA A 39 -1.00 -2.16 -17.51
CA ALA A 39 -2.21 -1.52 -17.00
C ALA A 39 -2.24 -1.51 -15.46
N ALA A 40 -1.89 -2.63 -14.81
CA ALA A 40 -1.80 -2.73 -13.35
C ALA A 40 -0.74 -1.77 -12.79
N ARG A 41 0.42 -1.65 -13.46
CA ARG A 41 1.47 -0.70 -13.09
C ARG A 41 0.99 0.75 -13.20
N SER A 42 0.31 1.11 -14.29
CA SER A 42 -0.24 2.45 -14.49
C SER A 42 -1.29 2.79 -13.44
N GLN A 43 -2.16 1.85 -13.10
CA GLN A 43 -3.17 2.02 -12.05
C GLN A 43 -2.51 2.17 -10.68
N SER A 44 -1.51 1.35 -10.34
CA SER A 44 -0.76 1.48 -9.08
C SER A 44 -0.08 2.85 -8.96
N MET A 45 0.56 3.34 -10.04
CA MET A 45 1.14 4.67 -10.08
C MET A 45 0.11 5.78 -9.86
N ASN A 46 -1.07 5.66 -10.48
CA ASN A 46 -2.14 6.64 -10.29
C ASN A 46 -2.68 6.63 -8.86
N ASN A 47 -2.83 5.45 -8.24
CA ASN A 47 -3.25 5.33 -6.84
C ASN A 47 -2.24 6.04 -5.91
N ILE A 48 -0.95 5.78 -6.10
CA ILE A 48 0.13 6.42 -5.31
C ILE A 48 0.09 7.95 -5.48
N LYS A 49 -0.07 8.46 -6.71
CA LYS A 49 -0.20 9.89 -6.96
C LYS A 49 -1.43 10.49 -6.29
N GLN A 50 -2.58 9.80 -6.32
CA GLN A 50 -3.79 10.26 -5.62
C GLN A 50 -3.55 10.35 -4.11
N MET A 51 -2.87 9.37 -3.50
CA MET A 51 -2.53 9.43 -2.08
C MET A 51 -1.57 10.58 -1.75
N ALA A 52 -0.55 10.81 -2.58
CA ALA A 52 0.38 11.91 -2.40
C ALA A 52 -0.34 13.28 -2.52
N LEU A 53 -1.21 13.46 -3.52
CA LEU A 53 -2.04 14.66 -3.66
C LEU A 53 -3.03 14.84 -2.50
N ALA A 54 -3.65 13.76 -2.03
CA ALA A 54 -4.52 13.79 -0.85
C ALA A 54 -3.77 14.23 0.41
N THR A 55 -2.48 13.90 0.51
CA THR A 55 -1.60 14.37 1.58
C THR A 55 -1.40 15.89 1.54
N HIS A 56 -1.27 16.49 0.35
CA HIS A 56 -1.26 17.95 0.21
C HIS A 56 -2.58 18.57 0.66
N GLY A 57 -3.72 18.03 0.20
CA GLY A 57 -5.04 18.51 0.63
C GLY A 57 -5.23 18.43 2.15
N TYR A 58 -4.75 17.37 2.78
CA TYR A 58 -4.75 17.26 4.23
C TYR A 58 -3.87 18.32 4.89
N HIS A 59 -2.63 18.51 4.38
CA HIS A 59 -1.69 19.50 4.88
C HIS A 59 -2.25 20.92 4.78
N ASP A 60 -2.85 21.27 3.64
CA ASP A 60 -3.42 22.61 3.41
C ASP A 60 -4.55 22.93 4.40
N ALA A 61 -5.37 21.92 4.74
CA ALA A 61 -6.46 22.08 5.68
C ALA A 61 -6.02 22.09 7.15
N ASN A 62 -4.94 21.42 7.52
CA ASN A 62 -4.55 21.20 8.91
C ASN A 62 -3.24 21.88 9.31
N GLY A 63 -2.41 22.34 8.35
CA GLY A 63 -1.11 22.97 8.58
C GLY A 63 0.04 22.01 8.90
N TYR A 64 -0.20 20.69 8.82
CA TYR A 64 0.80 19.65 9.01
C TYR A 64 0.45 18.42 8.16
N LEU A 65 1.44 17.55 7.91
CA LEU A 65 1.27 16.32 7.13
C LEU A 65 0.45 15.28 7.91
N PRO A 66 -0.34 14.43 7.23
CA PRO A 66 -0.99 13.31 7.88
C PRO A 66 0.11 12.38 8.44
N PRO A 67 0.11 12.09 9.75
CA PRO A 67 1.13 11.23 10.34
C PRO A 67 1.06 9.82 9.75
N ALA A 68 2.21 9.14 9.65
CA ALA A 68 2.29 7.76 9.18
C ALA A 68 1.36 6.86 10.01
N PHE A 69 1.35 7.04 11.33
CA PHE A 69 0.29 6.56 12.21
C PHE A 69 0.19 7.39 13.50
N VAL A 70 -0.98 7.32 14.11
CA VAL A 70 -1.28 7.85 15.44
C VAL A 70 -1.79 6.71 16.32
N ASP A 71 -1.13 6.45 17.44
CA ASP A 71 -1.66 5.56 18.49
C ASP A 71 -2.52 6.36 19.46
N TRP A 72 -3.53 5.72 20.03
CA TRP A 72 -4.41 6.34 21.00
C TRP A 72 -3.75 6.36 22.40
N ASP A 73 -3.52 7.55 22.93
CA ASP A 73 -2.91 7.76 24.26
C ASP A 73 -3.91 8.08 25.37
N GLY A 74 -5.19 7.76 25.17
CA GLY A 74 -6.23 8.01 26.15
C GLY A 74 -6.78 9.44 26.14
N GLY A 75 -6.56 10.20 25.07
CA GLY A 75 -7.16 11.52 24.88
C GLY A 75 -6.38 12.68 25.50
N ASN A 76 -5.10 12.49 25.84
CA ASN A 76 -4.25 13.49 26.48
C ASN A 76 -3.59 14.48 25.51
N ASP A 77 -3.73 14.30 24.20
CA ASP A 77 -3.16 15.20 23.20
C ASP A 77 -4.21 16.13 22.57
N PRO A 78 -3.96 17.45 22.58
CA PRO A 78 -4.92 18.41 22.05
C PRO A 78 -5.07 18.39 20.52
N VAL A 79 -4.09 17.83 19.79
CA VAL A 79 -4.10 17.75 18.32
C VAL A 79 -4.78 16.47 17.84
N TRP A 80 -4.45 15.32 18.48
CA TRP A 80 -4.89 14.01 18.06
C TRP A 80 -5.99 13.41 18.94
N TRP A 81 -6.50 14.19 19.87
CA TRP A 81 -7.57 13.77 20.76
C TRP A 81 -8.75 13.18 19.98
N LYS A 82 -9.17 12.00 20.40
CA LYS A 82 -10.23 11.23 19.73
C LYS A 82 -9.92 10.74 18.31
N ARG A 83 -8.65 10.77 17.88
CA ARG A 83 -8.27 10.26 16.56
C ARG A 83 -7.08 9.32 16.68
N ALA A 84 -7.23 8.11 16.14
CA ALA A 84 -6.17 7.15 15.99
C ALA A 84 -6.27 6.50 14.59
N GLY A 85 -5.15 6.18 14.00
CA GLY A 85 -5.13 5.58 12.67
C GLY A 85 -3.84 5.85 11.89
N SER A 86 -3.79 5.35 10.69
CA SER A 86 -2.68 5.55 9.75
C SER A 86 -2.88 6.80 8.89
N SER A 87 -1.86 7.18 8.12
CA SER A 87 -1.97 8.23 7.11
C SER A 87 -3.11 7.99 6.12
N HIS A 88 -3.35 6.72 5.73
CA HIS A 88 -4.44 6.35 4.84
C HIS A 88 -5.82 6.73 5.43
N TYR A 89 -5.99 6.58 6.74
CA TYR A 89 -7.21 7.01 7.43
C TYR A 89 -7.39 8.54 7.38
N PHE A 90 -6.32 9.28 7.63
CA PHE A 90 -6.39 10.75 7.66
C PHE A 90 -6.64 11.38 6.30
N ILE A 91 -6.24 10.72 5.20
CA ILE A 91 -6.46 11.23 3.84
C ILE A 91 -7.80 10.79 3.22
N LEU A 92 -8.65 10.03 3.91
CA LEU A 92 -9.91 9.49 3.35
C LEU A 92 -10.79 10.53 2.68
N SER A 93 -11.02 11.67 3.33
CA SER A 93 -11.86 12.74 2.77
C SER A 93 -11.28 13.34 1.49
N TYR A 94 -9.96 13.22 1.29
CA TYR A 94 -9.24 13.74 0.13
C TYR A 94 -9.09 12.72 -1.01
N VAL A 95 -9.53 11.47 -0.78
CA VAL A 95 -9.65 10.41 -1.79
C VAL A 95 -11.11 10.00 -2.01
N GLU A 96 -12.03 10.95 -1.87
CA GLU A 96 -13.48 10.78 -2.10
C GLU A 96 -14.15 9.75 -1.17
N GLN A 97 -13.59 9.52 0.02
CA GLN A 97 -14.11 8.59 1.03
C GLN A 97 -14.64 9.31 2.28
N ASP A 98 -15.21 10.51 2.11
CA ASP A 98 -15.72 11.33 3.21
C ASP A 98 -16.79 10.63 4.09
N PRO A 99 -17.74 9.84 3.55
CA PRO A 99 -18.67 9.08 4.38
C PRO A 99 -17.98 8.06 5.29
N LEU A 100 -16.87 7.47 4.82
CA LEU A 100 -16.08 6.52 5.59
C LEU A 100 -15.24 7.22 6.65
N ALA A 101 -14.66 8.38 6.32
CA ALA A 101 -13.87 9.21 7.24
C ALA A 101 -14.69 9.73 8.44
N LYS A 102 -16.00 9.88 8.28
CA LYS A 102 -16.93 10.33 9.31
C LYS A 102 -17.47 9.23 10.23
N LYS A 103 -17.10 7.97 10.00
CA LYS A 103 -17.50 6.90 10.91
C LYS A 103 -16.81 7.04 12.26
N THR A 104 -17.57 6.77 13.30
CA THR A 104 -17.09 6.77 14.68
C THR A 104 -17.38 5.43 15.36
N HIS A 105 -16.65 5.11 16.41
CA HIS A 105 -17.08 4.08 17.35
C HIS A 105 -17.23 4.65 18.77
N ALA A 106 -18.04 4.01 19.60
CA ALA A 106 -18.23 4.39 20.99
C ALA A 106 -17.15 3.73 21.87
N TYR A 107 -16.49 4.53 22.72
CA TYR A 107 -15.61 4.02 23.78
C TYR A 107 -16.01 4.68 25.10
N GLY A 108 -16.57 3.88 26.01
CA GLY A 108 -17.18 4.43 27.21
C GLY A 108 -18.35 5.37 26.88
N SER A 109 -18.30 6.60 27.38
CA SER A 109 -19.27 7.65 27.09
C SER A 109 -18.89 8.54 25.89
N GLU A 110 -17.76 8.28 25.23
CA GLU A 110 -17.24 9.11 24.16
C GLU A 110 -17.33 8.46 22.79
N GLN A 111 -17.46 9.29 21.76
CA GLN A 111 -17.36 8.85 20.35
C GLN A 111 -16.00 9.19 19.82
N LEU A 112 -15.26 8.15 19.34
CA LEU A 112 -13.95 8.29 18.77
C LEU A 112 -13.97 8.15 17.27
N TYR A 113 -13.26 9.05 16.58
CA TYR A 113 -12.95 8.92 15.15
C TYR A 113 -11.62 8.18 15.02
N ASP A 114 -11.69 6.87 14.83
CA ASP A 114 -10.49 6.06 14.75
C ASP A 114 -10.62 4.87 13.79
N PHE A 115 -9.51 4.16 13.62
CA PHE A 115 -9.43 3.04 12.70
C PHE A 115 -10.42 1.89 13.02
N TRP A 116 -10.86 1.70 14.27
CA TRP A 116 -11.83 0.67 14.64
C TRP A 116 -13.18 0.85 13.93
N ALA A 117 -13.59 2.11 13.74
CA ALA A 117 -14.85 2.41 13.08
C ALA A 117 -14.84 2.09 11.58
N VAL A 118 -13.67 2.03 10.95
CA VAL A 118 -13.59 2.07 9.50
C VAL A 118 -12.89 0.87 8.85
N TYR A 119 -11.97 0.17 9.53
CA TYR A 119 -11.19 -0.88 8.86
C TYR A 119 -11.97 -2.19 8.63
N THR A 120 -12.98 -2.48 9.45
CA THR A 120 -13.76 -3.71 9.32
C THR A 120 -14.75 -3.61 8.17
N ASN A 121 -14.76 -4.59 7.26
CA ASN A 121 -15.64 -4.69 6.10
C ASN A 121 -15.59 -3.48 5.11
N ASN A 122 -14.54 -2.67 5.15
CA ASN A 122 -14.40 -1.53 4.24
C ASN A 122 -13.07 -1.60 3.48
N GLY A 123 -13.14 -1.96 2.21
CA GLY A 123 -12.05 -1.84 1.25
C GLY A 123 -12.10 -0.47 0.55
N VAL A 124 -10.97 0.15 0.35
CA VAL A 124 -10.84 1.42 -0.38
C VAL A 124 -10.09 1.16 -1.68
N LYS A 125 -10.75 1.37 -2.82
CA LYS A 125 -10.20 1.02 -4.14
C LYS A 125 -8.85 1.68 -4.43
N THR A 126 -8.65 2.92 -4.02
CA THR A 126 -7.38 3.65 -4.16
C THR A 126 -6.24 3.00 -3.39
N PHE A 127 -6.53 2.25 -2.32
CA PHE A 127 -5.53 1.56 -1.51
C PHE A 127 -5.23 0.14 -1.98
N VAL A 128 -5.93 -0.35 -3.00
CA VAL A 128 -5.67 -1.65 -3.61
C VAL A 128 -4.56 -1.54 -4.65
N ASN A 129 -3.47 -2.29 -4.46
CA ASN A 129 -2.41 -2.41 -5.47
C ASN A 129 -2.74 -3.56 -6.43
N PRO A 130 -3.10 -3.28 -7.69
CA PRO A 130 -3.46 -4.32 -8.64
C PRO A 130 -2.27 -5.18 -9.11
N SER A 131 -1.04 -4.76 -8.79
CA SER A 131 0.18 -5.52 -9.07
C SER A 131 0.58 -6.44 -7.92
N ASP A 132 -0.01 -6.31 -6.74
CA ASP A 132 0.28 -7.15 -5.58
C ASP A 132 -0.69 -8.34 -5.53
N PRO A 133 -0.20 -9.58 -5.78
CA PRO A 133 -1.05 -10.76 -5.76
C PRO A 133 -1.56 -11.14 -4.37
N SER A 134 -0.99 -10.59 -3.30
CA SER A 134 -1.48 -10.77 -1.93
C SER A 134 -2.65 -9.85 -1.57
N ASN A 135 -2.87 -8.79 -2.37
CA ASN A 135 -3.91 -7.81 -2.13
C ASN A 135 -5.22 -8.23 -2.80
N PRO A 136 -6.28 -8.55 -2.04
CA PRO A 136 -7.58 -8.88 -2.64
C PRO A 136 -8.10 -7.71 -3.49
N SER A 137 -8.73 -8.03 -4.63
CA SER A 137 -9.20 -7.02 -5.60
C SER A 137 -10.24 -6.04 -5.05
N ASN A 138 -10.98 -6.45 -3.99
CA ASN A 138 -11.91 -5.60 -3.25
C ASN A 138 -11.27 -4.91 -2.03
N GLY A 139 -9.98 -5.12 -1.76
CA GLY A 139 -9.27 -4.58 -0.61
C GLY A 139 -9.70 -5.17 0.74
N LEU A 140 -10.38 -6.33 0.74
CA LEU A 140 -10.87 -7.00 1.94
C LEU A 140 -10.22 -8.37 2.10
N PHE A 141 -9.59 -8.59 3.24
CA PHE A 141 -9.03 -9.89 3.62
C PHE A 141 -9.83 -10.48 4.77
N VAL A 142 -10.16 -11.76 4.67
CA VAL A 142 -10.87 -12.54 5.72
C VAL A 142 -9.86 -13.45 6.39
N ASP A 143 -9.68 -13.30 7.69
CA ASP A 143 -8.80 -14.17 8.48
C ASP A 143 -9.46 -15.51 8.82
N SER A 144 -8.70 -16.42 9.44
CA SER A 144 -9.19 -17.73 9.88
C SER A 144 -10.24 -17.64 10.99
N GLY A 145 -10.37 -16.51 11.66
CA GLY A 145 -11.39 -16.22 12.69
C GLY A 145 -12.64 -15.53 12.14
N TRP A 146 -12.80 -15.47 10.79
CA TRP A 146 -13.91 -14.82 10.09
C TRP A 146 -13.97 -13.29 10.25
N ASN A 147 -12.91 -12.65 10.76
CA ASN A 147 -12.85 -11.21 10.77
C ASN A 147 -12.45 -10.71 9.37
N THR A 148 -13.11 -9.66 8.92
CA THR A 148 -12.83 -9.04 7.61
C THR A 148 -12.12 -7.72 7.82
N TYR A 149 -10.92 -7.60 7.30
CA TYR A 149 -10.07 -6.42 7.41
C TYR A 149 -9.90 -5.71 6.07
N GLY A 150 -9.99 -4.39 6.08
CA GLY A 150 -9.57 -3.58 4.95
C GLY A 150 -8.05 -3.51 4.88
N VAL A 151 -7.47 -4.04 3.80
CA VAL A 151 -6.01 -4.09 3.60
C VAL A 151 -5.56 -3.19 2.47
N THR A 152 -4.29 -2.81 2.47
CA THR A 152 -3.68 -1.96 1.46
C THR A 152 -2.37 -2.56 0.93
N GLY A 153 -2.15 -2.39 -0.37
CA GLY A 153 -0.88 -2.70 -1.03
C GLY A 153 0.08 -1.51 -1.08
N TYR A 154 -0.10 -0.52 -0.20
CA TYR A 154 0.75 0.67 -0.09
C TYR A 154 1.09 0.96 1.36
N ALA A 155 2.27 1.52 1.59
CA ALA A 155 2.72 1.92 2.92
C ALA A 155 3.16 3.37 2.93
N ALA A 156 2.93 4.03 4.06
CA ALA A 156 3.39 5.38 4.34
C ALA A 156 4.81 5.38 4.90
N ASN A 157 5.60 6.35 4.52
CA ASN A 157 6.91 6.57 5.07
C ASN A 157 6.83 7.16 6.49
N TYR A 158 7.27 6.38 7.47
CA TYR A 158 7.28 6.80 8.86
C TYR A 158 8.19 8.01 9.12
N GLN A 159 9.34 8.07 8.45
CA GLN A 159 10.29 9.18 8.61
C GLN A 159 9.78 10.46 7.93
N GLY A 160 9.23 10.33 6.73
CA GLY A 160 8.79 11.47 5.91
C GLY A 160 7.50 12.12 6.37
N LEU A 161 6.53 11.33 6.88
CA LEU A 161 5.24 11.86 7.31
C LEU A 161 5.15 12.15 8.81
N GLY A 162 6.11 11.64 9.60
CA GLY A 162 6.07 11.75 11.06
C GLY A 162 5.08 10.80 11.72
N TYR A 163 4.88 10.93 13.03
CA TYR A 163 4.09 10.00 13.82
C TYR A 163 3.62 10.61 15.13
N TYR A 164 2.63 9.98 15.75
CA TYR A 164 2.25 10.24 17.13
C TYR A 164 2.01 8.93 17.87
N MET A 165 2.80 8.62 18.87
CA MET A 165 2.65 7.43 19.72
C MET A 165 2.18 7.83 21.13
N THR A 166 2.85 8.84 21.71
CA THR A 166 2.51 9.41 23.00
C THR A 166 2.90 10.88 23.01
N LYS A 167 2.43 11.64 24.00
CA LYS A 167 2.81 13.06 24.17
C LYS A 167 4.33 13.27 24.23
N ALA A 168 5.07 12.31 24.77
CA ALA A 168 6.53 12.35 24.86
C ALA A 168 7.24 11.77 23.60
N SER A 169 6.53 11.01 22.77
CA SER A 169 7.08 10.38 21.57
C SER A 169 6.21 10.71 20.38
N ASN A 170 6.49 11.83 19.74
CA ASN A 170 5.79 12.29 18.56
C ASN A 170 6.71 13.11 17.65
N ARG A 171 6.34 13.17 16.36
CA ARG A 171 6.99 14.01 15.35
C ARG A 171 5.92 14.53 14.39
N VAL A 172 5.52 15.76 14.58
CA VAL A 172 4.58 16.44 13.68
C VAL A 172 5.38 17.04 12.51
N MET A 173 5.16 16.54 11.32
CA MET A 173 5.85 16.99 10.11
C MET A 173 5.04 18.06 9.37
N ARG A 174 5.75 19.01 8.77
CA ARG A 174 5.21 20.01 7.84
C ARG A 174 5.99 19.97 6.54
N MET A 175 5.40 20.46 5.44
CA MET A 175 6.13 20.57 4.16
C MET A 175 7.43 21.37 4.28
N THR A 176 7.43 22.42 5.09
CA THR A 176 8.61 23.25 5.38
C THR A 176 9.72 22.54 6.17
N GLY A 177 9.40 21.43 6.80
CA GLY A 177 10.37 20.59 7.54
C GLY A 177 11.09 19.56 6.67
N ILE A 178 10.74 19.49 5.37
CA ILE A 178 11.39 18.57 4.41
C ILE A 178 12.53 19.33 3.73
N THR A 179 13.67 19.40 4.40
CA THR A 179 14.84 20.19 3.93
C THR A 179 15.56 19.55 2.75
N ASP A 180 15.44 18.24 2.58
CA ASP A 180 16.05 17.48 1.48
C ASP A 180 15.29 17.65 0.15
N GLY A 181 14.12 18.32 0.23
CA GLY A 181 13.24 18.61 -0.89
C GLY A 181 12.14 17.57 -1.07
N THR A 182 10.93 18.06 -1.30
CA THR A 182 9.74 17.21 -1.48
C THR A 182 9.82 16.30 -2.69
N SER A 183 10.60 16.67 -3.72
CA SER A 183 10.87 15.83 -4.90
C SER A 183 11.90 14.71 -4.65
N ASN A 184 12.56 14.72 -3.51
CA ASN A 184 13.56 13.72 -3.12
C ASN A 184 13.08 12.82 -1.96
N THR A 185 12.03 13.20 -1.26
CA THR A 185 11.52 12.47 -0.09
C THR A 185 10.32 11.60 -0.47
N VAL A 186 10.41 10.31 -0.18
CA VAL A 186 9.33 9.34 -0.39
C VAL A 186 8.24 9.53 0.66
N PHE A 187 6.98 9.63 0.22
CA PHE A 187 5.81 9.63 1.11
C PHE A 187 5.12 8.27 1.14
N TYR A 188 4.96 7.63 -0.01
CA TYR A 188 4.29 6.33 -0.14
C TYR A 188 5.10 5.39 -1.01
N ALA A 189 5.03 4.10 -0.71
CA ALA A 189 5.64 3.04 -1.49
C ALA A 189 4.72 1.81 -1.55
N GLU A 190 4.90 0.97 -2.56
CA GLU A 190 4.22 -0.32 -2.62
C GLU A 190 4.64 -1.23 -1.45
N LYS A 191 3.72 -2.07 -1.00
CA LYS A 191 3.93 -3.03 0.08
C LYS A 191 3.06 -4.27 -0.15
N VAL A 192 3.53 -5.44 0.27
CA VAL A 192 2.72 -6.65 0.35
C VAL A 192 1.57 -6.43 1.34
N ALA A 193 0.33 -6.63 0.89
CA ALA A 193 -0.87 -6.40 1.71
C ALA A 193 -1.06 -7.49 2.77
N VAL A 194 -0.76 -8.75 2.42
CA VAL A 194 -0.86 -9.91 3.33
C VAL A 194 0.42 -10.70 3.27
N CYS A 195 1.04 -10.96 4.42
CA CYS A 195 2.28 -11.71 4.56
C CYS A 195 2.09 -12.88 5.54
N GLN A 196 2.18 -14.11 5.06
CA GLN A 196 1.98 -15.33 5.87
C GLN A 196 3.30 -15.89 6.45
N ARG A 197 4.34 -15.09 6.52
CA ARG A 197 5.62 -15.47 7.11
C ARG A 197 5.43 -16.01 8.53
N ALA A 198 6.30 -16.93 8.94
CA ALA A 198 6.38 -17.37 10.34
C ALA A 198 6.52 -16.19 11.30
N THR A 199 6.00 -16.35 12.51
CA THR A 199 5.96 -15.29 13.53
C THR A 199 7.32 -14.61 13.73
N LEU A 200 7.33 -13.28 13.68
CA LEU A 200 8.48 -12.45 14.04
C LEU A 200 8.58 -12.35 15.55
N SER A 201 9.81 -12.29 16.08
CA SER A 201 10.04 -12.16 17.52
C SER A 201 9.37 -10.88 18.07
N GLY A 202 8.53 -11.03 19.09
CA GLY A 202 7.81 -9.93 19.73
C GLY A 202 6.58 -9.44 18.96
N SER A 203 6.15 -10.15 17.93
CA SER A 203 4.99 -9.81 17.10
C SER A 203 3.86 -10.83 17.25
N PRO A 204 2.62 -10.49 16.88
CA PRO A 204 1.52 -11.42 16.86
C PRO A 204 1.78 -12.59 15.89
N ALA A 205 0.99 -13.64 16.01
CA ALA A 205 1.06 -14.76 15.09
C ALA A 205 0.73 -14.31 13.65
N ALA A 206 1.45 -14.87 12.67
CA ALA A 206 1.12 -14.69 11.25
C ALA A 206 -0.29 -15.26 10.96
N PRO A 207 -0.97 -14.71 9.93
CA PRO A 207 -0.50 -13.77 8.92
C PRO A 207 -0.46 -12.31 9.40
N TYR A 208 0.43 -11.52 8.80
CA TYR A 208 0.50 -10.08 8.99
C TYR A 208 -0.31 -9.38 7.91
N TYR A 209 -1.15 -8.44 8.33
CA TYR A 209 -2.01 -7.67 7.44
C TYR A 209 -1.53 -6.22 7.40
N SER A 210 -1.41 -5.65 6.21
CA SER A 210 -1.25 -4.20 6.06
C SER A 210 -2.64 -3.56 6.10
N ILE A 211 -3.19 -3.34 7.31
CA ILE A 211 -4.54 -2.79 7.50
C ILE A 211 -4.50 -1.29 7.25
N TRP A 212 -5.23 -0.82 6.22
CA TRP A 212 -5.10 0.55 5.73
C TRP A 212 -5.41 1.63 6.78
N ALA A 213 -6.28 1.38 7.75
CA ALA A 213 -6.62 2.34 8.78
C ALA A 213 -5.84 2.15 10.09
N TYR A 214 -5.09 1.05 10.25
CA TYR A 214 -4.49 0.68 11.53
C TYR A 214 -3.42 1.69 11.96
N GLY A 215 -3.44 2.07 13.26
CA GLY A 215 -2.48 3.00 13.84
C GLY A 215 -2.25 2.69 15.31
N ARG A 216 -1.38 1.71 15.61
CA ARG A 216 -1.03 1.35 17.00
C ARG A 216 0.43 0.93 17.14
N THR A 217 0.95 1.10 18.34
CA THR A 217 2.25 0.57 18.77
C THR A 217 2.19 -0.91 19.16
N SER A 218 1.00 -1.42 19.54
CA SER A 218 0.73 -2.85 19.64
C SER A 218 0.47 -3.43 18.25
N TRP A 219 1.01 -4.62 17.95
CA TRP A 219 0.90 -5.27 16.64
C TRP A 219 1.33 -4.35 15.50
N LYS A 220 2.45 -3.70 15.71
CA LYS A 220 3.00 -2.64 14.86
C LYS A 220 3.25 -3.06 13.41
N GLU A 221 3.40 -4.36 13.14
CA GLU A 221 3.54 -4.95 11.81
C GLU A 221 2.25 -4.86 10.98
N TRP A 222 1.10 -4.59 11.61
CA TRP A 222 -0.18 -4.35 10.92
C TRP A 222 -0.32 -2.91 10.44
N ASN A 223 0.51 -1.98 10.92
CA ASN A 223 0.53 -0.63 10.40
C ASN A 223 0.97 -0.63 8.93
N PRO A 224 0.29 0.12 8.06
CA PRO A 224 0.68 0.28 6.67
C PRO A 224 1.83 1.29 6.54
N VAL A 225 2.97 0.99 7.16
CA VAL A 225 4.16 1.86 7.20
C VAL A 225 5.43 1.11 6.81
N PHE A 226 6.46 1.85 6.42
CA PHE A 226 7.83 1.38 6.25
C PHE A 226 8.81 2.41 6.85
N ALA A 227 10.11 2.09 6.90
CA ALA A 227 11.15 2.91 7.53
C ALA A 227 10.88 3.21 9.01
N TYR A 228 10.21 2.30 9.72
CA TYR A 228 9.81 2.40 11.13
C TYR A 228 10.63 1.49 12.02
N GLN A 229 10.41 0.17 11.95
CA GLN A 229 11.08 -0.83 12.78
C GLN A 229 12.46 -1.20 12.25
N ILE A 230 12.67 -1.01 10.95
CA ILE A 230 13.93 -1.25 10.25
C ILE A 230 14.34 0.08 9.63
N THR A 231 15.52 0.57 9.98
CA THR A 231 16.06 1.88 9.59
C THR A 231 17.43 1.73 8.91
N GLY A 232 17.95 2.81 8.35
CA GLY A 232 19.21 2.80 7.63
C GLY A 232 19.17 1.96 6.36
N ALA A 233 20.31 1.50 5.91
CA ALA A 233 20.47 0.68 4.71
C ALA A 233 19.63 -0.62 4.73
N ALA A 234 19.38 -1.18 5.92
CA ALA A 234 18.54 -2.37 6.10
C ALA A 234 17.07 -2.16 5.74
N SER A 235 16.59 -0.89 5.69
CA SER A 235 15.22 -0.53 5.33
C SER A 235 14.92 -0.63 3.84
N LYS A 236 15.92 -0.96 3.01
CA LYS A 236 15.70 -1.14 1.57
C LYS A 236 14.54 -2.09 1.31
N PHE A 237 13.71 -1.74 0.35
CA PHE A 237 12.53 -2.54 -0.02
C PHE A 237 12.89 -3.93 -0.53
N GLN A 238 12.02 -4.88 -0.31
CA GLN A 238 12.11 -6.23 -0.86
C GLN A 238 11.65 -6.26 -2.32
N VAL A 239 12.23 -7.17 -3.11
CA VAL A 239 11.88 -7.37 -4.52
C VAL A 239 11.22 -8.73 -4.68
N THR A 240 9.99 -8.77 -5.19
CA THR A 240 9.19 -9.97 -5.44
C THR A 240 9.22 -10.99 -4.29
N PRO A 241 8.95 -10.58 -3.03
CA PRO A 241 8.94 -11.54 -1.93
C PRO A 241 7.79 -12.52 -2.08
N THR A 242 7.99 -13.77 -1.66
CA THR A 242 6.89 -14.72 -1.51
C THR A 242 6.07 -14.37 -0.27
N PHE A 243 4.75 -14.52 -0.35
CA PHE A 243 3.83 -14.08 0.73
C PHE A 243 2.96 -15.20 1.30
N THR A 244 2.97 -16.40 0.70
CA THR A 244 2.17 -17.55 1.13
C THR A 244 3.00 -18.58 1.88
N GLY A 245 2.38 -19.22 2.88
CA GLY A 245 2.98 -20.27 3.68
C GLY A 245 3.96 -19.77 4.75
N THR A 246 4.30 -20.64 5.68
CA THR A 246 5.17 -20.32 6.83
C THR A 246 6.63 -19.99 6.45
N SER A 247 7.05 -20.43 5.25
CA SER A 247 8.37 -20.14 4.67
C SER A 247 8.37 -18.91 3.76
N ALA A 248 7.32 -18.10 3.77
CA ALA A 248 7.24 -16.85 3.02
C ALA A 248 8.44 -15.94 3.35
N THR A 249 8.97 -15.25 2.33
CA THR A 249 10.13 -14.36 2.47
C THR A 249 9.76 -12.91 2.72
N CYS A 250 8.46 -12.54 2.60
CA CYS A 250 7.98 -11.20 2.87
C CYS A 250 8.30 -10.75 4.31
N ASP A 251 8.65 -9.49 4.46
CA ASP A 251 8.80 -8.85 5.76
C ASP A 251 7.78 -7.70 5.87
N PRO A 252 6.80 -7.79 6.79
CA PRO A 252 5.76 -6.78 6.92
C PRO A 252 6.26 -5.42 7.42
N ARG A 253 7.53 -5.30 7.79
CA ARG A 253 8.17 -4.05 8.24
C ARG A 253 8.79 -3.26 7.10
N LEU A 254 8.94 -3.89 5.91
CA LEU A 254 9.58 -3.30 4.73
C LEU A 254 8.54 -2.95 3.66
N ALA A 255 8.86 -1.95 2.85
CA ALA A 255 8.23 -1.76 1.55
C ALA A 255 8.56 -2.95 0.63
N SER A 256 7.74 -3.24 -0.38
CA SER A 256 7.91 -4.43 -1.21
C SER A 256 7.49 -4.16 -2.65
N ALA A 257 8.39 -4.44 -3.58
CA ALA A 257 8.11 -4.38 -5.01
C ALA A 257 7.45 -5.68 -5.50
N PRO A 258 6.26 -5.63 -6.08
CA PRO A 258 5.62 -6.82 -6.66
C PRO A 258 6.23 -7.25 -8.01
N ARG A 259 7.23 -6.52 -8.51
CA ARG A 259 7.92 -6.75 -9.79
C ARG A 259 9.44 -6.69 -9.66
N SER A 260 10.13 -7.42 -10.54
CA SER A 260 11.61 -7.51 -10.53
C SER A 260 12.30 -6.20 -10.91
N ALA A 261 11.67 -5.35 -11.72
CA ALA A 261 12.24 -4.08 -12.16
C ALA A 261 12.43 -3.06 -11.02
N GLY A 262 11.65 -3.16 -9.94
CA GLY A 262 11.71 -2.24 -8.80
C GLY A 262 10.36 -1.86 -8.25
N ILE A 263 10.34 -0.84 -7.39
CA ILE A 263 9.19 -0.39 -6.61
C ILE A 263 8.63 0.93 -7.15
N LEU A 264 7.31 1.06 -7.14
CA LEU A 264 6.66 2.35 -7.37
C LEU A 264 6.56 3.13 -6.05
N ILE A 265 6.88 4.41 -6.13
CA ILE A 265 6.83 5.34 -5.02
C ILE A 265 6.09 6.62 -5.38
N GLY A 266 5.55 7.27 -4.37
CA GLY A 266 5.04 8.64 -4.41
C GLY A 266 5.92 9.55 -3.58
N LEU A 267 6.29 10.67 -4.15
CA LEU A 267 7.15 11.67 -3.53
C LEU A 267 6.34 12.77 -2.85
N GLY A 268 7.00 13.53 -2.00
CA GLY A 268 6.42 14.63 -1.27
C GLY A 268 5.90 15.78 -2.14
N ASP A 269 6.32 15.90 -3.40
CA ASP A 269 5.81 16.86 -4.37
C ASP A 269 4.56 16.39 -5.14
N GLY A 270 4.04 15.20 -4.82
CA GLY A 270 2.91 14.60 -5.52
C GLY A 270 3.29 13.81 -6.78
N SER A 271 4.54 13.83 -7.20
CA SER A 271 5.02 13.02 -8.31
C SER A 271 5.19 11.55 -7.91
N GLY A 272 5.23 10.68 -8.91
CA GLY A 272 5.49 9.25 -8.68
C GLY A 272 6.47 8.71 -9.70
N ARG A 273 7.32 7.78 -9.26
CA ARG A 273 8.30 7.13 -10.13
C ARG A 273 8.56 5.67 -9.77
N LEU A 274 9.24 4.98 -10.67
CA LEU A 274 9.78 3.64 -10.44
C LEU A 274 11.21 3.78 -9.92
N VAL A 275 11.50 3.20 -8.76
CA VAL A 275 12.86 3.06 -8.22
C VAL A 275 13.39 1.68 -8.58
N SER A 276 14.59 1.63 -9.16
CA SER A 276 15.22 0.38 -9.58
C SER A 276 15.44 -0.59 -8.41
N ALA A 277 15.29 -1.88 -8.66
CA ALA A 277 15.67 -2.94 -7.71
C ALA A 277 17.15 -2.89 -7.32
N SER A 278 18.01 -2.32 -8.18
CA SER A 278 19.45 -2.17 -7.97
C SER A 278 19.84 -0.89 -7.21
N VAL A 279 18.88 -0.06 -6.77
CA VAL A 279 19.19 1.16 -6.01
C VAL A 279 20.06 0.82 -4.79
N ASP A 280 21.05 1.66 -4.51
CA ASP A 280 21.88 1.49 -3.34
C ASP A 280 21.04 1.63 -2.05
N PRO A 281 21.21 0.76 -1.06
CA PRO A 281 20.45 0.83 0.20
C PRO A 281 20.61 2.15 0.96
N SER A 282 21.76 2.80 0.88
CA SER A 282 21.99 4.12 1.50
C SER A 282 21.23 5.21 0.79
N VAL A 283 21.17 5.17 -0.54
CA VAL A 283 20.38 6.09 -1.37
C VAL A 283 18.87 5.90 -1.12
N TRP A 284 18.41 4.67 -0.97
CA TRP A 284 17.03 4.42 -0.56
C TRP A 284 16.73 5.03 0.81
N TRP A 285 17.63 4.84 1.79
CA TRP A 285 17.43 5.41 3.12
C TRP A 285 17.42 6.94 3.10
N ALA A 286 18.34 7.56 2.39
CA ALA A 286 18.37 9.01 2.19
C ALA A 286 17.05 9.55 1.60
N ALA A 287 16.44 8.80 0.67
CA ALA A 287 15.13 9.16 0.15
C ALA A 287 13.97 8.93 1.15
N CYS A 288 14.16 8.13 2.20
CA CYS A 288 13.18 7.95 3.25
C CYS A 288 13.25 9.04 4.33
N THR A 289 14.40 9.68 4.52
CA THR A 289 14.62 10.72 5.54
C THR A 289 14.35 12.10 4.94
N PRO A 290 13.63 13.00 5.66
CA PRO A 290 13.23 14.30 5.08
C PRO A 290 14.19 15.46 5.37
N ASP A 291 15.19 15.27 6.28
CA ASP A 291 15.90 16.38 6.91
C ASP A 291 17.36 16.07 7.32
N GLN A 292 18.02 15.15 6.64
CA GLN A 292 19.42 14.81 6.92
C GLN A 292 20.42 15.52 5.99
N ASN A 293 19.93 16.43 5.12
CA ASN A 293 20.69 17.13 4.09
C ASN A 293 21.42 16.19 3.10
N GLU A 294 20.81 15.03 2.86
CA GLU A 294 21.32 14.02 1.93
C GLU A 294 20.66 14.22 0.57
N VAL A 295 21.25 15.11 -0.25
CA VAL A 295 20.79 15.28 -1.65
C VAL A 295 21.29 14.11 -2.47
N THR A 296 20.43 13.15 -2.72
CA THR A 296 20.70 12.01 -3.60
C THR A 296 20.55 12.44 -5.05
N ALA A 297 21.65 12.69 -5.74
CA ALA A 297 21.65 12.85 -7.19
C ALA A 297 21.31 11.49 -7.84
N ASN A 298 20.27 11.44 -8.68
CA ASN A 298 19.93 10.34 -9.61
C ASN A 298 19.72 8.94 -8.97
N TRP A 299 18.59 8.74 -8.31
CA TRP A 299 18.12 7.43 -7.82
C TRP A 299 16.80 7.02 -8.45
#